data_3488def1dc383ee11582809efa26d64e
#
_entry.id   3488def1dc383ee11582809efa26d64e
#
_cell.length_a   1.000
_cell.length_b   1.000
_cell.length_c   1.000
_cell.angle_alpha   90.00
_cell.angle_beta   90.00
_cell.angle_gamma   90.00
#
_symmetry.space_group_name_H-M   'P 1'
#
loop_
_entity.id
_entity.type
_entity.pdbx_description
1 polymer ?
#
loop_
_entity_poly.entity_id
_entity_poly.type
_entity_poly.pdbx_seq_one_letter_code
_entity_poly.pdbx_strand_id
1 'polypeptide(L)'
;MIFRRVSTHLRPGSALFGALISIGLLGCASPERTATNFCRQLALEMPGIAEQPATPEMIKSTVKHYKNLQKVAPLQVEADWDALTLLMEKASKIKASDPASVQEVVDLSYASEKSAAAASTWVLATCGVDISTGLSVGSFSVAPEVATTDVTTIDVATTLP
;
A
#
# COMPACT_ATOMS: atom_id res chain seq x y z
N MET A 1 -52.63 -5.62 61.83
CA MET A 1 -53.89 -6.40 61.68
C MET A 1 -54.07 -6.70 60.25
N ILE A 2 -54.39 -7.96 59.94
CA ILE A 2 -54.92 -8.61 58.79
C ILE A 2 -53.83 -9.07 57.76
N PHE A 3 -53.40 -10.30 58.04
CA PHE A 3 -52.82 -11.23 57.02
C PHE A 3 -53.82 -11.59 55.99
N ARG A 4 -53.42 -11.54 54.72
CA ARG A 4 -54.10 -12.27 53.64
C ARG A 4 -53.12 -13.17 52.91
N ARG A 5 -53.20 -14.45 53.26
CA ARG A 5 -52.59 -15.55 52.49
C ARG A 5 -53.34 -15.64 51.17
N VAL A 6 -52.63 -15.73 50.06
CA VAL A 6 -53.16 -16.25 48.83
C VAL A 6 -52.29 -17.41 48.40
N SER A 7 -52.95 -18.54 48.25
CA SER A 7 -52.44 -19.85 47.98
C SER A 7 -51.92 -19.99 46.57
N THR A 8 -50.83 -20.67 46.48
CA THR A 8 -50.16 -21.20 45.30
C THR A 8 -51.01 -22.28 44.60
N HIS A 9 -51.18 -22.15 43.31
CA HIS A 9 -51.45 -23.28 42.42
C HIS A 9 -50.26 -23.53 41.49
N LEU A 10 -49.52 -24.59 41.79
CA LEU A 10 -48.57 -25.19 40.88
C LEU A 10 -49.33 -25.80 39.69
N ARG A 11 -49.00 -25.43 38.49
CA ARG A 11 -49.27 -26.18 37.28
C ARG A 11 -47.94 -26.59 36.64
N PRO A 12 -47.69 -27.89 36.43
CA PRO A 12 -46.54 -28.33 35.64
C PRO A 12 -46.91 -28.21 34.16
N GLY A 13 -46.34 -27.23 33.49
CA GLY A 13 -46.43 -27.02 32.04
C GLY A 13 -45.07 -27.23 31.41
N SER A 14 -44.99 -28.21 30.52
CA SER A 14 -43.83 -28.67 29.78
C SER A 14 -43.01 -27.51 29.17
N ALA A 15 -41.77 -27.37 29.61
CA ALA A 15 -40.79 -26.50 28.99
C ALA A 15 -40.22 -27.15 27.75
N LEU A 16 -40.71 -26.78 26.57
CA LEU A 16 -40.01 -26.97 25.30
C LEU A 16 -38.80 -26.02 25.29
N PHE A 17 -37.64 -26.61 25.53
CA PHE A 17 -36.34 -25.95 25.34
C PHE A 17 -36.14 -25.70 23.84
N GLY A 18 -36.59 -24.57 23.36
CA GLY A 18 -36.18 -24.01 22.08
C GLY A 18 -34.73 -23.53 22.18
N ALA A 19 -33.78 -24.36 21.79
CA ALA A 19 -32.41 -23.96 21.58
C ALA A 19 -32.35 -22.94 20.42
N LEU A 20 -32.40 -21.66 20.73
CA LEU A 20 -32.04 -20.58 19.80
C LEU A 20 -30.54 -20.70 19.52
N ILE A 21 -30.20 -21.40 18.45
CA ILE A 21 -28.87 -21.37 17.84
C ILE A 21 -28.73 -19.97 17.30
N SER A 22 -28.12 -19.08 18.08
CA SER A 22 -27.63 -17.79 17.61
C SER A 22 -26.47 -18.09 16.67
N ILE A 23 -26.77 -18.20 15.37
CA ILE A 23 -25.75 -18.18 14.32
C ILE A 23 -25.16 -16.76 14.38
N GLY A 24 -24.07 -16.62 15.14
CA GLY A 24 -23.25 -15.44 15.10
C GLY A 24 -22.79 -15.25 13.66
N LEU A 25 -23.35 -14.24 12.99
CA LEU A 25 -22.79 -13.68 11.77
C LEU A 25 -21.38 -13.17 12.14
N LEU A 26 -20.39 -14.05 11.97
CA LEU A 26 -19.00 -13.66 11.87
C LEU A 26 -18.91 -12.84 10.57
N GLY A 27 -19.45 -11.62 10.61
CA GLY A 27 -19.21 -10.64 9.59
C GLY A 27 -17.70 -10.46 9.52
N CYS A 28 -17.11 -10.67 8.36
CA CYS A 28 -15.77 -10.23 8.07
C CYS A 28 -15.79 -8.70 8.23
N ALA A 29 -15.60 -8.22 9.45
CA ALA A 29 -15.44 -6.80 9.72
C ALA A 29 -14.17 -6.36 8.98
N SER A 30 -14.34 -5.52 7.98
CA SER A 30 -13.20 -4.84 7.37
C SER A 30 -12.38 -4.18 8.48
N PRO A 31 -11.05 -4.25 8.41
CA PRO A 31 -10.21 -3.64 9.44
C PRO A 31 -10.57 -2.15 9.58
N GLU A 32 -10.66 -1.69 10.83
CA GLU A 32 -11.01 -0.31 11.13
C GLU A 32 -9.97 0.64 10.55
N ARG A 33 -10.42 1.62 9.75
CA ARG A 33 -9.57 2.60 9.05
C ARG A 33 -9.25 3.78 9.96
N THR A 34 -8.53 3.51 11.05
CA THR A 34 -8.09 4.49 12.04
C THR A 34 -6.59 4.75 11.94
N ALA A 35 -6.15 5.94 12.40
CA ALA A 35 -4.73 6.27 12.47
C ALA A 35 -3.94 5.23 13.28
N THR A 36 -4.46 4.78 14.40
CA THR A 36 -3.81 3.78 15.26
C THR A 36 -3.62 2.45 14.53
N ASN A 37 -4.64 1.98 13.79
CA ASN A 37 -4.53 0.72 13.03
C ASN A 37 -3.57 0.87 11.85
N PHE A 38 -3.61 2.03 11.18
CA PHE A 38 -2.67 2.32 10.10
C PHE A 38 -1.23 2.33 10.60
N CYS A 39 -0.92 3.05 11.68
CA CYS A 39 0.45 3.11 12.23
C CYS A 39 0.94 1.73 12.70
N ARG A 40 0.05 0.90 13.27
CA ARG A 40 0.38 -0.48 13.62
C ARG A 40 0.70 -1.32 12.39
N GLN A 41 -0.13 -1.22 11.35
CA GLN A 41 0.10 -1.93 10.09
C GLN A 41 1.38 -1.44 9.42
N LEU A 42 1.61 -0.12 9.40
CA LEU A 42 2.83 0.46 8.86
C LEU A 42 4.08 -0.13 9.52
N ALA A 43 4.10 -0.25 10.85
CA ALA A 43 5.24 -0.85 11.56
C ALA A 43 5.52 -2.30 11.12
N LEU A 44 4.49 -3.05 10.75
CA LEU A 44 4.63 -4.42 10.25
C LEU A 44 5.13 -4.47 8.79
N GLU A 45 4.72 -3.49 7.97
CA GLU A 45 5.04 -3.46 6.54
C GLU A 45 6.36 -2.71 6.24
N MET A 46 6.86 -1.90 7.20
CA MET A 46 8.08 -1.08 7.02
C MET A 46 9.29 -1.84 6.47
N PRO A 47 9.63 -3.05 6.94
CA PRO A 47 10.78 -3.77 6.39
C PRO A 47 10.68 -4.01 4.88
N GLY A 48 9.46 -4.25 4.36
CA GLY A 48 9.23 -4.47 2.94
C GLY A 48 9.02 -3.20 2.09
N ILE A 49 8.86 -2.04 2.75
CA ILE A 49 8.69 -0.74 2.07
C ILE A 49 10.01 0.04 2.06
N ALA A 50 10.76 -0.02 3.17
CA ALA A 50 12.02 0.70 3.31
C ALA A 50 13.14 0.11 2.45
N GLU A 51 13.05 -1.15 2.10
CA GLU A 51 14.01 -1.80 1.23
C GLU A 51 13.73 -1.44 -0.24
N GLN A 52 14.75 -0.86 -0.90
CA GLN A 52 14.62 -0.48 -2.31
C GLN A 52 14.56 -1.73 -3.19
N PRO A 53 13.46 -1.98 -3.93
CA PRO A 53 13.30 -3.20 -4.69
C PRO A 53 14.26 -3.23 -5.89
N ALA A 54 15.18 -4.20 -5.91
CA ALA A 54 16.17 -4.38 -6.95
C ALA A 54 15.75 -5.42 -8.02
N THR A 55 14.73 -6.24 -7.73
CA THR A 55 14.26 -7.29 -8.64
C THR A 55 12.75 -7.19 -8.90
N PRO A 56 12.23 -7.73 -10.01
CA PRO A 56 10.80 -7.78 -10.28
C PRO A 56 9.98 -8.49 -9.18
N GLU A 57 10.56 -9.50 -8.54
CA GLU A 57 9.93 -10.23 -7.44
C GLU A 57 9.83 -9.36 -6.19
N MET A 58 10.87 -8.58 -5.88
CA MET A 58 10.84 -7.60 -4.79
C MET A 58 9.80 -6.52 -5.04
N ILE A 59 9.68 -6.00 -6.28
CA ILE A 59 8.62 -5.03 -6.63
C ILE A 59 7.23 -5.63 -6.37
N LYS A 60 6.98 -6.88 -6.77
CA LYS A 60 5.71 -7.57 -6.49
C LYS A 60 5.44 -7.73 -5.00
N SER A 61 6.47 -8.02 -4.20
CA SER A 61 6.36 -8.06 -2.74
C SER A 61 6.01 -6.70 -2.18
N THR A 62 6.70 -5.65 -2.62
CA THR A 62 6.43 -4.26 -2.21
C THR A 62 4.98 -3.85 -2.51
N VAL A 63 4.45 -4.19 -3.70
CA VAL A 63 3.03 -3.96 -4.02
C VAL A 63 2.10 -4.57 -2.97
N LYS A 64 2.42 -5.76 -2.46
CA LYS A 64 1.61 -6.41 -1.41
C LYS A 64 1.61 -5.59 -0.12
N HIS A 65 2.76 -5.06 0.29
CA HIS A 65 2.87 -4.19 1.47
C HIS A 65 2.04 -2.91 1.31
N TYR A 66 2.11 -2.26 0.16
CA TYR A 66 1.28 -1.08 -0.15
C TYR A 66 -0.21 -1.39 -0.10
N LYS A 67 -0.67 -2.51 -0.66
CA LYS A 67 -2.06 -2.96 -0.61
C LYS A 67 -2.54 -3.26 0.81
N ASN A 68 -1.69 -3.78 1.66
CA ASN A 68 -2.05 -4.03 3.05
C ASN A 68 -2.29 -2.71 3.80
N LEU A 69 -1.48 -1.68 3.54
CA LEU A 69 -1.68 -0.35 4.09
C LEU A 69 -2.91 0.35 3.50
N GLN A 70 -3.14 0.22 2.19
CA GLN A 70 -4.33 0.75 1.51
C GLN A 70 -5.64 0.30 2.18
N LYS A 71 -5.72 -0.96 2.60
CA LYS A 71 -6.91 -1.52 3.27
C LYS A 71 -7.26 -0.84 4.58
N VAL A 72 -6.28 -0.30 5.28
CA VAL A 72 -6.42 0.33 6.60
C VAL A 72 -6.17 1.84 6.57
N ALA A 73 -5.91 2.41 5.39
CA ALA A 73 -5.63 3.84 5.25
C ALA A 73 -6.83 4.67 5.69
N PRO A 74 -6.68 5.61 6.65
CA PRO A 74 -7.73 6.53 7.05
C PRO A 74 -8.10 7.48 5.91
N LEU A 75 -9.31 8.05 5.96
CA LEU A 75 -9.83 8.96 4.92
C LEU A 75 -8.90 10.13 4.60
N GLN A 76 -8.14 10.60 5.60
CA GLN A 76 -7.22 11.73 5.44
C GLN A 76 -6.05 11.46 4.50
N VAL A 77 -5.68 10.20 4.30
CA VAL A 77 -4.53 9.78 3.50
C VAL A 77 -4.90 8.69 2.48
N GLU A 78 -6.18 8.31 2.42
CA GLU A 78 -6.68 7.24 1.55
C GLU A 78 -6.35 7.49 0.08
N ALA A 79 -6.74 8.66 -0.44
CA ALA A 79 -6.52 8.99 -1.85
C ALA A 79 -5.04 9.04 -2.22
N ASP A 80 -4.20 9.52 -1.32
CA ASP A 80 -2.75 9.57 -1.51
C ASP A 80 -2.17 8.16 -1.53
N TRP A 81 -2.63 7.30 -0.60
CA TRP A 81 -2.18 5.90 -0.53
C TRP A 81 -2.64 5.08 -1.74
N ASP A 82 -3.84 5.37 -2.26
CA ASP A 82 -4.36 4.77 -3.49
C ASP A 82 -3.49 5.11 -4.70
N ALA A 83 -3.11 6.39 -4.84
CA ALA A 83 -2.22 6.85 -5.92
C ALA A 83 -0.85 6.16 -5.87
N LEU A 84 -0.26 6.05 -4.68
CA LEU A 84 1.03 5.37 -4.49
C LEU A 84 0.93 3.87 -4.77
N THR A 85 -0.15 3.23 -4.32
CA THR A 85 -0.38 1.80 -4.58
C THR A 85 -0.54 1.54 -6.08
N LEU A 86 -1.28 2.39 -6.80
CA LEU A 86 -1.44 2.30 -8.25
C LEU A 86 -0.10 2.44 -8.98
N LEU A 87 0.74 3.40 -8.59
CA LEU A 87 2.08 3.57 -9.14
C LEU A 87 2.90 2.28 -8.97
N MET A 88 2.93 1.72 -7.76
CA MET A 88 3.67 0.48 -7.48
C MET A 88 3.12 -0.71 -8.27
N GLU A 89 1.80 -0.81 -8.44
CA GLU A 89 1.18 -1.85 -9.28
C GLU A 89 1.60 -1.74 -10.75
N LYS A 90 1.63 -0.54 -11.29
CA LYS A 90 2.04 -0.30 -12.67
C LYS A 90 3.54 -0.56 -12.86
N ALA A 91 4.37 -0.07 -11.93
CA ALA A 91 5.80 -0.35 -11.91
C ALA A 91 6.11 -1.86 -11.86
N SER A 92 5.33 -2.64 -11.10
CA SER A 92 5.50 -4.10 -11.02
C SER A 92 5.20 -4.86 -12.32
N LYS A 93 4.52 -4.23 -13.26
CA LYS A 93 4.10 -4.80 -14.54
C LYS A 93 4.83 -4.18 -15.74
N ILE A 94 5.81 -3.33 -15.47
CA ILE A 94 6.56 -2.63 -16.53
C ILE A 94 7.21 -3.63 -17.49
N LYS A 95 7.13 -3.33 -18.77
CA LYS A 95 7.82 -4.06 -19.82
C LYS A 95 8.91 -3.16 -20.39
N ALA A 96 10.15 -3.44 -20.03
CA ALA A 96 11.29 -2.60 -20.44
C ALA A 96 11.44 -2.48 -21.96
N SER A 97 10.99 -3.48 -22.73
CA SER A 97 10.98 -3.47 -24.19
C SER A 97 9.82 -2.70 -24.82
N ASP A 98 8.86 -2.22 -24.03
CA ASP A 98 7.69 -1.45 -24.47
C ASP A 98 7.79 -0.01 -23.97
N PRO A 99 8.19 0.94 -24.84
CA PRO A 99 8.33 2.34 -24.44
C PRO A 99 7.05 2.96 -23.87
N ALA A 100 5.88 2.53 -24.34
CA ALA A 100 4.61 3.04 -23.83
C ALA A 100 4.37 2.59 -22.37
N SER A 101 4.73 1.34 -22.04
CA SER A 101 4.68 0.83 -20.68
C SER A 101 5.63 1.59 -19.74
N VAL A 102 6.81 1.93 -20.21
CA VAL A 102 7.79 2.74 -19.46
C VAL A 102 7.24 4.15 -19.24
N GLN A 103 6.75 4.79 -20.32
CA GLN A 103 6.21 6.15 -20.23
C GLN A 103 5.02 6.24 -19.28
N GLU A 104 4.10 5.26 -19.28
CA GLU A 104 2.98 5.21 -18.34
C GLU A 104 3.46 5.28 -16.88
N VAL A 105 4.50 4.54 -16.52
CA VAL A 105 5.03 4.55 -15.14
C VAL A 105 5.71 5.88 -14.83
N VAL A 106 6.43 6.46 -15.77
CA VAL A 106 7.05 7.79 -15.62
C VAL A 106 5.98 8.86 -15.38
N ASP A 107 4.93 8.89 -16.18
CA ASP A 107 3.83 9.85 -16.06
C ASP A 107 3.12 9.70 -14.70
N LEU A 108 2.88 8.45 -14.27
CA LEU A 108 2.30 8.17 -12.96
C LEU A 108 3.22 8.58 -11.81
N SER A 109 4.54 8.44 -11.95
CA SER A 109 5.48 8.87 -10.90
C SER A 109 5.38 10.38 -10.67
N TYR A 110 5.39 11.18 -11.73
CA TYR A 110 5.19 12.64 -11.63
C TYR A 110 3.81 12.99 -11.07
N ALA A 111 2.75 12.32 -11.52
CA ALA A 111 1.40 12.56 -11.01
C ALA A 111 1.26 12.24 -9.51
N SER A 112 2.06 11.30 -9.02
CA SER A 112 2.01 10.83 -7.62
C SER A 112 2.91 11.61 -6.66
N GLU A 113 3.74 12.55 -7.13
CA GLU A 113 4.68 13.30 -6.28
C GLU A 113 3.98 14.03 -5.13
N LYS A 114 2.84 14.69 -5.41
CA LYS A 114 2.07 15.38 -4.37
C LYS A 114 1.51 14.41 -3.34
N SER A 115 1.01 13.27 -3.79
CA SER A 115 0.50 12.23 -2.92
C SER A 115 1.60 11.60 -2.07
N ALA A 116 2.79 11.40 -2.62
CA ALA A 116 3.95 10.94 -1.85
C ALA A 116 4.34 11.93 -0.74
N ALA A 117 4.39 13.22 -1.05
CA ALA A 117 4.68 14.27 -0.08
C ALA A 117 3.58 14.36 1.01
N ALA A 118 2.31 14.30 0.62
CA ALA A 118 1.17 14.35 1.56
C ALA A 118 1.15 13.13 2.48
N ALA A 119 1.31 11.93 1.92
CA ALA A 119 1.37 10.68 2.69
C ALA A 119 2.55 10.68 3.66
N SER A 120 3.75 11.08 3.21
CA SER A 120 4.94 11.18 4.07
C SER A 120 4.74 12.16 5.21
N THR A 121 4.23 13.37 4.93
CA THR A 121 3.93 14.38 5.94
C THR A 121 2.93 13.86 6.96
N TRP A 122 1.85 13.25 6.51
CA TRP A 122 0.82 12.71 7.39
C TRP A 122 1.35 11.56 8.26
N VAL A 123 2.12 10.64 7.69
CA VAL A 123 2.72 9.50 8.41
C VAL A 123 3.70 10.00 9.46
N LEU A 124 4.56 10.95 9.12
CA LEU A 124 5.49 11.53 10.08
C LEU A 124 4.75 12.20 11.25
N ALA A 125 3.74 13.02 10.95
CA ALA A 125 2.96 13.73 11.98
C ALA A 125 2.11 12.78 12.85
N THR A 126 1.62 11.68 12.30
CA THR A 126 0.64 10.81 12.96
C THR A 126 1.28 9.58 13.61
N CYS A 127 2.26 8.98 12.93
CA CYS A 127 2.92 7.74 13.35
C CYS A 127 4.35 7.98 13.88
N GLY A 128 4.92 9.17 13.68
CA GLY A 128 6.30 9.50 14.07
C GLY A 128 7.35 8.77 13.21
N VAL A 129 6.99 8.31 12.03
CA VAL A 129 7.87 7.54 11.13
C VAL A 129 8.12 8.35 9.87
N ASP A 130 9.40 8.53 9.51
CA ASP A 130 9.77 9.14 8.23
C ASP A 130 9.85 8.06 7.13
N ILE A 131 8.95 8.15 6.16
CA ILE A 131 8.88 7.26 5.01
C ILE A 131 9.30 7.93 3.70
N SER A 132 9.80 9.17 3.75
CA SER A 132 10.12 9.97 2.56
C SER A 132 11.13 9.29 1.63
N THR A 133 12.08 8.55 2.18
CA THR A 133 13.10 7.82 1.41
C THR A 133 12.55 6.56 0.73
N GLY A 134 11.54 5.90 1.33
CA GLY A 134 10.93 4.69 0.79
C GLY A 134 9.88 4.94 -0.29
N LEU A 135 9.35 6.17 -0.39
CA LEU A 135 8.36 6.55 -1.40
C LEU A 135 8.98 7.04 -2.72
N SER A 136 10.29 7.28 -2.73
CA SER A 136 11.00 7.62 -3.95
C SER A 136 11.08 6.37 -4.83
N VAL A 137 10.32 6.32 -5.93
CA VAL A 137 10.62 5.40 -7.03
C VAL A 137 11.99 5.84 -7.52
N GLY A 138 13.03 5.09 -7.12
CA GLY A 138 14.40 5.42 -7.50
C GLY A 138 14.43 5.69 -9.00
N SER A 139 15.04 6.78 -9.41
CA SER A 139 15.22 7.10 -10.81
C SER A 139 15.68 5.84 -11.50
N PHE A 140 14.84 5.25 -12.35
CA PHE A 140 15.27 4.16 -13.20
C PHE A 140 16.34 4.75 -14.10
N SER A 141 17.60 4.64 -13.65
CA SER A 141 18.75 4.94 -14.49
C SER A 141 18.76 3.85 -15.55
N VAL A 142 17.99 4.07 -16.59
CA VAL A 142 18.24 3.42 -17.86
C VAL A 142 19.58 4.02 -18.27
N ALA A 143 20.66 3.33 -17.90
CA ALA A 143 21.95 3.64 -18.47
C ALA A 143 21.73 3.58 -19.99
N PRO A 144 21.88 4.68 -20.74
CA PRO A 144 21.91 4.58 -22.16
C PRO A 144 23.12 3.69 -22.43
N GLU A 145 22.88 2.52 -23.00
CA GLU A 145 23.91 1.73 -23.62
C GLU A 145 24.45 2.61 -24.76
N VAL A 146 25.44 3.42 -24.40
CA VAL A 146 26.19 4.20 -25.38
C VAL A 146 26.88 3.16 -26.26
N ALA A 147 26.25 2.86 -27.39
CA ALA A 147 26.93 2.25 -28.47
C ALA A 147 28.17 3.12 -28.72
N THR A 148 29.32 2.66 -28.28
CA THR A 148 30.63 3.20 -28.63
C THR A 148 30.78 3.05 -30.13
N THR A 149 30.28 4.05 -30.85
CA THR A 149 30.60 4.21 -32.25
C THR A 149 32.08 4.60 -32.29
N ASP A 150 32.87 3.66 -32.74
CA ASP A 150 34.29 3.80 -33.01
C ASP A 150 34.52 5.08 -33.81
N VAL A 151 35.00 6.12 -33.18
CA VAL A 151 35.42 7.35 -33.86
C VAL A 151 36.75 7.05 -34.48
N THR A 152 36.68 6.60 -35.75
CA THR A 152 37.83 6.52 -36.64
C THR A 152 38.51 7.89 -36.68
N THR A 153 39.69 7.96 -36.13
CA THR A 153 40.58 9.12 -36.16
C THR A 153 40.87 9.46 -37.60
N ILE A 154 40.35 10.58 -38.08
CA ILE A 154 40.72 11.13 -39.39
C ILE A 154 42.05 11.87 -39.18
N ASP A 155 43.13 11.25 -39.60
CA ASP A 155 44.44 11.90 -39.75
C ASP A 155 44.33 13.02 -40.81
N VAL A 156 44.30 14.26 -40.34
CA VAL A 156 44.47 15.43 -41.20
C VAL A 156 45.95 15.65 -41.41
N ALA A 157 46.52 15.10 -42.49
CA ALA A 157 47.84 15.46 -42.95
C ALA A 157 47.83 16.92 -43.44
N THR A 158 48.43 17.79 -42.66
CA THR A 158 48.72 19.20 -43.04
C THR A 158 49.93 19.21 -43.97
N THR A 159 49.68 19.35 -45.25
CA THR A 159 50.71 19.76 -46.22
C THR A 159 50.57 21.26 -46.46
N LEU A 160 51.54 22.03 -46.02
CA LEU A 160 51.79 23.44 -46.37
C LEU A 160 52.91 23.50 -47.40
N PRO A 161 52.82 24.32 -48.42
CA PRO A 161 53.89 24.63 -49.32
C PRO A 161 54.86 25.67 -48.80
#